data_d7ebda15919866e28274906f1a159382
#
_entry.id   d7ebda15919866e28274906f1a159382
#
_cell.length_a   1.000
_cell.length_b   1.000
_cell.length_c   1.000
_cell.angle_alpha   90.00
_cell.angle_beta   90.00
_cell.angle_gamma   90.00
#
_symmetry.space_group_name_H-M   'P 1'
#
loop_
_entity.id
_entity.type
_entity.pdbx_description
1 polymer ?
#
loop_
_entity_poly.entity_id
_entity_poly.type
_entity_poly.pdbx_seq_one_letter_code
_entity_poly.pdbx_strand_id
1 'polypeptide(L)'
;MHCSSSHKRGVTLVELMAVVAIMGILAGLGYPSLKQAVMNSRTKDAALNTVAFLERVASEAERISGPICLKMNSQQKITAYKGTDITKVGDGDFVAELSLDAPMQFVTGNCGGLQQSGNWIDASNASTGKSVFWPKLGLSAAPLSGFVCVRYGNSSMYGAAIKETGVNTIRPKINFDIVNGTWVDP
;
A
#
# COMPACT_ATOMS: atom_id res chain seq x y z
N MET A 1 -56.71 -34.64 27.29
CA MET A 1 -55.59 -34.38 26.37
C MET A 1 -56.07 -33.36 25.36
N HIS A 2 -55.63 -32.09 25.48
CA HIS A 2 -55.95 -31.00 24.52
C HIS A 2 -54.78 -30.89 23.57
N CYS A 3 -55.02 -31.26 22.32
CA CYS A 3 -54.05 -31.05 21.23
C CYS A 3 -54.16 -29.57 20.76
N SER A 4 -53.18 -28.75 21.14
CA SER A 4 -53.13 -27.37 20.69
C SER A 4 -52.66 -27.36 19.24
N SER A 5 -53.57 -27.06 18.32
CA SER A 5 -53.26 -26.84 16.90
C SER A 5 -52.55 -25.51 16.71
N SER A 6 -51.24 -25.54 16.54
CA SER A 6 -50.44 -24.40 16.17
C SER A 6 -50.78 -23.96 14.74
N HIS A 7 -51.51 -22.89 14.58
CA HIS A 7 -51.77 -22.25 13.26
C HIS A 7 -50.45 -21.73 12.71
N LYS A 8 -49.89 -22.41 11.76
CA LYS A 8 -48.75 -21.88 10.93
C LYS A 8 -49.30 -20.76 10.03
N ARG A 9 -49.05 -19.52 10.38
CA ARG A 9 -49.37 -18.38 9.52
C ARG A 9 -48.42 -18.42 8.30
N GLY A 10 -48.94 -18.54 7.10
CA GLY A 10 -48.19 -18.41 5.86
C GLY A 10 -47.86 -16.93 5.62
N VAL A 11 -46.70 -16.69 5.05
CA VAL A 11 -46.30 -15.33 4.59
C VAL A 11 -47.09 -14.98 3.31
N THR A 12 -47.65 -13.79 3.27
CA THR A 12 -48.39 -13.32 2.10
C THR A 12 -47.41 -12.90 1.00
N LEU A 13 -47.82 -12.98 -0.26
CA LEU A 13 -47.05 -12.56 -1.43
C LEU A 13 -46.65 -11.07 -1.31
N VAL A 14 -47.57 -10.25 -0.77
CA VAL A 14 -47.35 -8.80 -0.56
C VAL A 14 -46.25 -8.53 0.49
N GLU A 15 -46.23 -9.29 1.59
CA GLU A 15 -45.16 -9.20 2.60
C GLU A 15 -43.80 -9.54 1.98
N LEU A 16 -43.72 -10.57 1.17
CA LEU A 16 -42.48 -10.97 0.51
C LEU A 16 -42.01 -9.89 -0.47
N MET A 17 -42.91 -9.29 -1.26
CA MET A 17 -42.58 -8.18 -2.16
C MET A 17 -42.08 -6.97 -1.40
N ALA A 18 -42.70 -6.61 -0.27
CA ALA A 18 -42.26 -5.50 0.56
C ALA A 18 -40.86 -5.72 1.14
N VAL A 19 -40.55 -6.93 1.62
CA VAL A 19 -39.23 -7.28 2.14
C VAL A 19 -38.15 -7.18 1.06
N VAL A 20 -38.41 -7.71 -0.15
CA VAL A 20 -37.46 -7.65 -1.27
C VAL A 20 -37.23 -6.19 -1.71
N ALA A 21 -38.28 -5.36 -1.74
CA ALA A 21 -38.14 -3.94 -2.08
C ALA A 21 -37.25 -3.19 -1.05
N ILE A 22 -37.48 -3.41 0.25
CA ILE A 22 -36.66 -2.80 1.31
C ILE A 22 -35.21 -3.31 1.24
N MET A 23 -34.99 -4.59 1.04
CA MET A 23 -33.64 -5.17 0.86
C MET A 23 -32.91 -4.54 -0.34
N GLY A 24 -33.60 -4.35 -1.46
CA GLY A 24 -33.05 -3.70 -2.66
C GLY A 24 -32.59 -2.26 -2.39
N ILE A 25 -33.39 -1.48 -1.67
CA ILE A 25 -33.04 -0.10 -1.30
C ILE A 25 -31.82 -0.09 -0.36
N LEU A 26 -31.81 -0.92 0.68
CA LEU A 26 -30.71 -1.00 1.64
C LEU A 26 -29.40 -1.47 1.00
N ALA A 27 -29.46 -2.47 0.12
CA ALA A 27 -28.30 -2.94 -0.64
C ALA A 27 -27.72 -1.84 -1.56
N GLY A 28 -28.61 -1.07 -2.22
CA GLY A 28 -28.20 0.04 -3.10
C GLY A 28 -27.45 1.16 -2.35
N LEU A 29 -27.84 1.47 -1.14
CA LEU A 29 -27.21 2.51 -0.32
C LEU A 29 -25.91 2.02 0.37
N GLY A 30 -25.84 0.73 0.72
CA GLY A 30 -24.70 0.16 1.43
C GLY A 30 -23.46 -0.12 0.55
N TYR A 31 -23.66 -0.43 -0.72
CA TYR A 31 -22.58 -0.86 -1.62
C TYR A 31 -21.43 0.16 -1.78
N PRO A 32 -21.67 1.47 -2.05
CA PRO A 32 -20.59 2.43 -2.24
C PRO A 32 -19.77 2.64 -0.96
N SER A 33 -20.42 2.64 0.20
CA SER A 33 -19.74 2.77 1.49
C SER A 33 -18.82 1.58 1.79
N LEU A 34 -19.28 0.37 1.52
CA LEU A 34 -18.48 -0.84 1.70
C LEU A 34 -17.24 -0.85 0.77
N LYS A 35 -17.43 -0.47 -0.49
CA LYS A 35 -16.33 -0.37 -1.47
C LYS A 35 -15.25 0.61 -0.96
N GLN A 36 -15.65 1.78 -0.47
CA GLN A 36 -14.73 2.77 0.08
C GLN A 36 -13.97 2.22 1.30
N ALA A 37 -14.65 1.55 2.22
CA ALA A 37 -14.03 0.95 3.40
C ALA A 37 -12.98 -0.12 3.02
N VAL A 38 -13.28 -0.97 2.03
CA VAL A 38 -12.33 -1.98 1.52
C VAL A 38 -11.12 -1.31 0.88
N MET A 39 -11.31 -0.26 0.07
CA MET A 39 -10.19 0.49 -0.54
C MET A 39 -9.29 1.10 0.54
N ASN A 40 -9.87 1.72 1.57
CA ASN A 40 -9.13 2.31 2.69
C ASN A 40 -8.30 1.25 3.42
N SER A 41 -8.91 0.12 3.78
CA SER A 41 -8.23 -0.97 4.48
C SER A 41 -7.06 -1.51 3.66
N ARG A 42 -7.28 -1.84 2.39
CA ARG A 42 -6.22 -2.37 1.51
C ARG A 42 -5.09 -1.38 1.28
N THR A 43 -5.39 -0.08 1.16
CA THR A 43 -4.36 0.95 1.00
C THR A 43 -3.51 1.09 2.27
N LYS A 44 -4.15 1.04 3.44
CA LYS A 44 -3.47 1.03 4.74
C LYS A 44 -2.57 -0.20 4.88
N ASP A 45 -3.09 -1.38 4.61
CA ASP A 45 -2.33 -2.64 4.72
C ASP A 45 -1.14 -2.64 3.75
N ALA A 46 -1.30 -2.16 2.52
CA ALA A 46 -0.21 -2.05 1.57
C ALA A 46 0.87 -1.06 2.01
N ALA A 47 0.49 0.08 2.62
CA ALA A 47 1.44 1.04 3.17
C ALA A 47 2.24 0.43 4.34
N LEU A 48 1.59 -0.28 5.26
CA LEU A 48 2.22 -0.97 6.37
C LEU A 48 3.18 -2.07 5.89
N ASN A 49 2.75 -2.90 4.93
CA ASN A 49 3.60 -3.93 4.34
C ASN A 49 4.82 -3.33 3.64
N THR A 50 4.66 -2.18 2.99
CA THR A 50 5.76 -1.45 2.35
C THR A 50 6.76 -0.95 3.39
N VAL A 51 6.30 -0.39 4.52
CA VAL A 51 7.17 0.00 5.63
C VAL A 51 7.95 -1.19 6.17
N ALA A 52 7.26 -2.29 6.51
CA ALA A 52 7.90 -3.49 7.03
C ALA A 52 8.93 -4.08 6.07
N PHE A 53 8.64 -4.06 4.76
CA PHE A 53 9.59 -4.49 3.73
C PHE A 53 10.84 -3.59 3.71
N LEU A 54 10.67 -2.27 3.74
CA LEU A 54 11.79 -1.33 3.69
C LEU A 54 12.65 -1.40 4.97
N GLU A 55 12.04 -1.58 6.13
CA GLU A 55 12.76 -1.79 7.40
C GLU A 55 13.55 -3.11 7.38
N ARG A 56 12.96 -4.17 6.80
CA ARG A 56 13.68 -5.43 6.58
C ARG A 56 14.87 -5.23 5.65
N VAL A 57 14.72 -4.48 4.55
CA VAL A 57 15.82 -4.17 3.62
C VAL A 57 16.93 -3.40 4.32
N ALA A 58 16.58 -2.40 5.15
CA ALA A 58 17.55 -1.64 5.93
C ALA A 58 18.34 -2.54 6.90
N SER A 59 17.63 -3.39 7.65
CA SER A 59 18.24 -4.37 8.57
C SER A 59 19.14 -5.38 7.84
N GLU A 60 18.72 -5.81 6.65
CA GLU A 60 19.51 -6.72 5.84
C GLU A 60 20.78 -6.07 5.28
N ALA A 61 20.73 -4.77 4.92
CA ALA A 61 21.93 -4.01 4.55
C ALA A 61 22.95 -3.97 5.69
N GLU A 62 22.50 -3.82 6.93
CA GLU A 62 23.36 -3.91 8.12
C GLU A 62 23.94 -5.32 8.28
N ARG A 63 23.12 -6.37 8.15
CA ARG A 63 23.54 -7.77 8.30
C ARG A 63 24.61 -8.18 7.30
N ILE A 64 24.49 -7.77 6.05
CA ILE A 64 25.47 -8.08 5.00
C ILE A 64 26.65 -7.09 4.97
N SER A 65 26.62 -6.04 5.80
CA SER A 65 27.58 -4.93 5.80
C SER A 65 27.80 -4.32 4.42
N GLY A 66 26.74 -4.24 3.61
CA GLY A 66 26.81 -3.80 2.20
C GLY A 66 25.56 -3.04 1.77
N PRO A 67 25.66 -2.27 0.69
CA PRO A 67 24.52 -1.51 0.16
C PRO A 67 23.51 -2.43 -0.49
N ILE A 68 22.22 -2.04 -0.37
CA ILE A 68 21.08 -2.68 -1.05
C ILE A 68 20.31 -1.62 -1.82
N CYS A 69 20.03 -1.87 -3.09
CA CYS A 69 19.22 -0.99 -3.93
C CYS A 69 17.81 -1.60 -4.20
N LEU A 70 16.84 -0.72 -4.42
CA LEU A 70 15.46 -1.10 -4.78
C LEU A 70 15.25 -0.99 -6.28
N LYS A 71 14.53 -1.95 -6.85
CA LYS A 71 14.12 -1.99 -8.25
C LYS A 71 12.64 -2.32 -8.36
N MET A 72 11.90 -1.52 -9.11
CA MET A 72 10.54 -1.86 -9.47
C MET A 72 10.55 -2.78 -10.71
N ASN A 73 10.08 -4.00 -10.57
CA ASN A 73 10.00 -4.97 -11.66
C ASN A 73 8.66 -4.92 -12.39
N SER A 74 7.60 -4.56 -11.68
CA SER A 74 6.26 -4.31 -12.23
C SER A 74 5.50 -3.35 -11.33
N GLN A 75 4.32 -2.92 -11.76
CA GLN A 75 3.44 -2.08 -10.92
C GLN A 75 3.02 -2.74 -9.60
N GLN A 76 3.11 -4.06 -9.51
CA GLN A 76 2.77 -4.81 -8.29
C GLN A 76 4.00 -5.37 -7.57
N LYS A 77 5.22 -5.19 -8.10
CA LYS A 77 6.40 -5.86 -7.53
C LYS A 77 7.61 -4.93 -7.44
N ILE A 78 8.17 -4.84 -6.24
CA ILE A 78 9.48 -4.25 -5.99
C ILE A 78 10.43 -5.31 -5.43
N THR A 79 11.69 -5.21 -5.81
CA THR A 79 12.73 -6.16 -5.40
C THR A 79 13.94 -5.40 -4.87
N ALA A 80 14.55 -5.92 -3.83
CA ALA A 80 15.79 -5.44 -3.24
C ALA A 80 16.96 -6.32 -3.72
N TYR A 81 18.04 -5.68 -4.15
CA TYR A 81 19.27 -6.32 -4.64
C TYR A 81 20.50 -5.76 -3.91
N LYS A 82 21.51 -6.59 -3.72
CA LYS A 82 22.82 -6.14 -3.25
C LYS A 82 23.48 -5.24 -4.30
N GLY A 83 24.05 -4.13 -3.86
CA GLY A 83 24.75 -3.18 -4.74
C GLY A 83 24.15 -1.77 -4.72
N THR A 84 24.78 -0.89 -5.47
CA THR A 84 24.40 0.54 -5.54
C THR A 84 23.75 0.94 -6.86
N ASP A 85 23.79 0.07 -7.85
CA ASP A 85 23.35 0.38 -9.21
C ASP A 85 22.42 -0.71 -9.72
N ILE A 86 21.14 -0.36 -9.86
CA ILE A 86 20.08 -1.29 -10.30
C ILE A 86 20.27 -1.81 -11.75
N THR A 87 21.12 -1.16 -12.53
CA THR A 87 21.40 -1.57 -13.93
C THR A 87 22.41 -2.69 -14.01
N LYS A 88 23.18 -2.91 -12.94
CA LYS A 88 24.27 -3.90 -12.86
C LYS A 88 23.96 -5.10 -11.98
N VAL A 89 22.81 -5.10 -11.30
CA VAL A 89 22.42 -6.22 -10.42
C VAL A 89 21.86 -7.39 -11.21
N GLY A 90 22.30 -8.59 -10.84
CA GLY A 90 21.85 -9.85 -11.42
C GLY A 90 21.04 -10.69 -10.43
N ASP A 91 20.61 -11.88 -10.86
CA ASP A 91 19.80 -12.78 -10.02
C ASP A 91 20.54 -13.24 -8.75
N GLY A 92 21.87 -13.29 -8.77
CA GLY A 92 22.70 -13.62 -7.60
C GLY A 92 22.72 -12.55 -6.51
N ASP A 93 22.27 -11.33 -6.82
CA ASP A 93 22.23 -10.21 -5.90
C ASP A 93 20.87 -10.05 -5.21
N PHE A 94 19.92 -10.93 -5.48
CA PHE A 94 18.58 -10.91 -4.89
C PHE A 94 18.63 -10.98 -3.35
N VAL A 95 17.86 -10.12 -2.70
CA VAL A 95 17.77 -10.05 -1.24
C VAL A 95 16.35 -10.34 -0.77
N ALA A 96 15.38 -9.59 -1.26
CA ALA A 96 13.99 -9.74 -0.88
C ALA A 96 13.07 -9.11 -1.95
N GLU A 97 11.81 -9.50 -1.95
CA GLU A 97 10.79 -8.87 -2.78
C GLU A 97 9.53 -8.58 -2.00
N LEU A 98 8.79 -7.58 -2.45
CA LEU A 98 7.43 -7.27 -2.00
C LEU A 98 6.52 -7.27 -3.23
N SER A 99 5.49 -8.11 -3.17
CA SER A 99 4.42 -8.15 -4.16
C SER A 99 3.13 -7.65 -3.54
N LEU A 100 2.40 -6.83 -4.28
CA LEU A 100 1.07 -6.35 -3.91
C LEU A 100 0.02 -7.14 -4.69
N ASP A 101 -1.07 -7.50 -4.00
CA ASP A 101 -2.22 -8.11 -4.67
C ASP A 101 -2.99 -7.07 -5.48
N ALA A 102 -3.42 -7.46 -6.68
CA ALA A 102 -4.29 -6.61 -7.49
C ALA A 102 -5.58 -6.25 -6.71
N PRO A 103 -6.10 -5.03 -6.80
CA PRO A 103 -5.68 -3.94 -7.69
C PRO A 103 -4.67 -2.94 -7.10
N MET A 104 -3.97 -3.28 -6.00
CA MET A 104 -2.93 -2.42 -5.45
C MET A 104 -1.75 -2.31 -6.40
N GLN A 105 -1.16 -1.11 -6.49
CA GLN A 105 -0.05 -0.79 -7.39
C GLN A 105 0.96 0.13 -6.71
N PHE A 106 2.25 -0.07 -7.02
CA PHE A 106 3.28 0.91 -6.73
C PHE A 106 3.21 2.09 -7.71
N VAL A 107 3.52 3.28 -7.25
CA VAL A 107 3.50 4.53 -8.04
C VAL A 107 4.92 5.06 -8.19
N THR A 108 5.39 5.25 -9.43
CA THR A 108 6.75 5.73 -9.74
C THR A 108 6.87 7.23 -9.88
N GLY A 109 5.81 7.94 -10.11
CA GLY A 109 5.83 9.41 -10.30
C GLY A 109 5.54 10.18 -9.02
N ASN A 110 4.89 11.31 -9.20
CA ASN A 110 4.31 12.09 -8.10
C ASN A 110 3.20 11.30 -7.42
N CYS A 111 3.06 11.49 -6.12
CA CYS A 111 2.13 10.73 -5.32
C CYS A 111 1.48 11.61 -4.26
N GLY A 112 0.20 11.95 -4.43
CA GLY A 112 -0.59 12.66 -3.41
C GLY A 112 0.08 13.93 -2.87
N GLY A 113 0.73 14.71 -3.72
CA GLY A 113 1.50 15.91 -3.35
C GLY A 113 2.99 15.66 -3.07
N LEU A 114 3.44 14.39 -2.93
CA LEU A 114 4.86 14.06 -2.84
C LEU A 114 5.50 14.11 -4.24
N GLN A 115 6.66 14.77 -4.32
CA GLN A 115 7.36 14.96 -5.59
C GLN A 115 8.13 13.71 -6.01
N GLN A 116 8.11 13.40 -7.31
CA GLN A 116 8.82 12.26 -7.91
C GLN A 116 10.30 12.18 -7.49
N SER A 117 10.96 13.32 -7.29
CA SER A 117 12.37 13.37 -6.89
C SER A 117 12.70 12.67 -5.56
N GLY A 118 11.71 12.46 -4.70
CA GLY A 118 11.83 11.71 -3.46
C GLY A 118 11.38 10.25 -3.55
N ASN A 119 10.84 9.82 -4.68
CA ASN A 119 10.31 8.46 -4.82
C ASN A 119 11.45 7.45 -5.07
N TRP A 120 11.67 6.54 -4.14
CA TRP A 120 12.79 5.59 -4.18
C TRP A 120 12.69 4.53 -5.28
N ILE A 121 11.51 4.23 -5.78
CA ILE A 121 11.30 3.25 -6.84
C ILE A 121 11.17 3.87 -8.23
N ASP A 122 11.27 5.19 -8.34
CA ASP A 122 11.33 5.85 -9.64
C ASP A 122 12.66 5.55 -10.34
N ALA A 123 12.60 5.19 -11.63
CA ALA A 123 13.79 4.76 -12.39
C ALA A 123 14.88 5.83 -12.43
N SER A 124 14.52 7.12 -12.47
CA SER A 124 15.48 8.22 -12.46
C SER A 124 16.21 8.35 -11.13
N ASN A 125 15.55 8.04 -10.01
CA ASN A 125 16.13 8.08 -8.69
C ASN A 125 16.93 6.80 -8.38
N ALA A 126 16.44 5.66 -8.83
CA ALA A 126 17.09 4.37 -8.66
C ALA A 126 18.44 4.31 -9.37
N SER A 127 18.54 4.85 -10.60
CA SER A 127 19.79 4.92 -11.35
C SER A 127 20.84 5.87 -10.75
N THR A 128 20.42 6.84 -9.94
CA THR A 128 21.31 7.81 -9.27
C THR A 128 21.74 7.40 -7.87
N GLY A 129 21.40 6.20 -7.42
CA GLY A 129 21.71 5.69 -6.08
C GLY A 129 20.84 6.25 -4.96
N LYS A 130 19.79 7.02 -5.28
CA LYS A 130 18.87 7.58 -4.26
C LYS A 130 18.02 6.51 -3.56
N SER A 131 17.95 5.31 -4.13
CA SER A 131 17.20 4.16 -3.61
C SER A 131 18.09 3.16 -2.86
N VAL A 132 19.26 3.58 -2.42
CA VAL A 132 20.25 2.69 -1.80
C VAL A 132 20.20 2.79 -0.28
N PHE A 133 20.08 1.64 0.38
CA PHE A 133 20.16 1.47 1.82
C PHE A 133 21.60 1.11 2.22
N TRP A 134 22.19 1.90 3.10
CA TRP A 134 23.58 1.72 3.56
C TRP A 134 23.64 1.15 4.97
N PRO A 135 24.60 0.26 5.27
CA PRO A 135 24.64 -0.47 6.54
C PRO A 135 24.81 0.39 7.80
N LYS A 136 25.56 1.48 7.72
CA LYS A 136 25.85 2.31 8.90
C LYS A 136 24.76 3.33 9.25
N LEU A 137 23.81 3.53 8.38
CA LEU A 137 22.79 4.59 8.53
C LEU A 137 21.38 4.02 8.53
N GLY A 138 21.23 2.69 8.43
CA GLY A 138 19.96 2.00 8.29
C GLY A 138 19.26 2.39 6.99
N LEU A 139 19.18 3.66 6.71
CA LEU A 139 18.67 4.24 5.47
C LEU A 139 19.71 5.17 4.89
N SER A 140 19.92 5.05 3.58
CA SER A 140 20.97 5.72 2.82
C SER A 140 21.28 7.15 3.27
N ALA A 141 22.55 7.52 3.15
CA ALA A 141 23.00 8.88 3.39
C ALA A 141 22.40 9.90 2.41
N ALA A 142 21.87 9.45 1.26
CA ALA A 142 21.27 10.34 0.28
C ALA A 142 20.10 9.63 -0.43
N PRO A 143 18.91 10.22 -0.43
CA PRO A 143 18.50 11.40 0.34
C PRO A 143 18.16 11.04 1.78
N LEU A 144 18.32 11.98 2.68
CA LEU A 144 17.93 11.84 4.09
C LEU A 144 16.42 11.65 4.26
N SER A 145 15.66 11.86 3.20
CA SER A 145 14.22 11.72 3.13
C SER A 145 13.81 11.07 1.80
N GLY A 146 12.64 10.46 1.77
CA GLY A 146 12.07 9.87 0.57
C GLY A 146 10.87 9.01 0.89
N PHE A 147 10.33 8.36 -0.13
CA PHE A 147 9.13 7.55 0.02
C PHE A 147 9.02 6.42 -1.02
N VAL A 148 8.20 5.44 -0.70
CA VAL A 148 7.62 4.48 -1.66
C VAL A 148 6.11 4.59 -1.55
N CYS A 149 5.45 4.78 -2.68
CA CYS A 149 4.02 5.04 -2.74
C CYS A 149 3.25 3.88 -3.36
N VAL A 150 2.07 3.62 -2.81
CA VAL A 150 1.11 2.63 -3.28
C VAL A 150 -0.25 3.27 -3.54
N ARG A 151 -1.01 2.71 -4.48
CA ARG A 151 -2.34 3.19 -4.87
C ARG A 151 -3.27 2.02 -5.14
N TYR A 152 -4.55 2.18 -4.82
CA TYR A 152 -5.59 1.21 -5.16
C TYR A 152 -6.12 1.47 -6.58
N GLY A 153 -5.70 0.68 -7.56
CA GLY A 153 -6.08 0.86 -8.96
C GLY A 153 -5.84 2.28 -9.46
N ASN A 154 -6.85 2.88 -10.08
CA ASN A 154 -6.82 4.27 -10.54
C ASN A 154 -7.52 5.24 -9.56
N SER A 155 -7.68 4.85 -8.29
CA SER A 155 -8.28 5.73 -7.29
C SER A 155 -7.37 6.91 -6.94
N SER A 156 -7.98 7.91 -6.32
CA SER A 156 -7.29 9.07 -5.76
C SER A 156 -6.69 8.81 -4.37
N MET A 157 -6.74 7.58 -3.92
CA MET A 157 -6.34 7.18 -2.59
C MET A 157 -4.94 6.59 -2.62
N TYR A 158 -4.05 7.17 -1.83
CA TYR A 158 -2.65 6.79 -1.75
C TYR A 158 -2.28 6.34 -0.35
N GLY A 159 -1.41 5.34 -0.28
CA GLY A 159 -0.62 5.01 0.90
C GLY A 159 0.86 5.19 0.58
N ALA A 160 1.67 5.50 1.58
CA ALA A 160 3.10 5.62 1.38
C ALA A 160 3.88 5.16 2.62
N ALA A 161 5.06 4.62 2.38
CA ALA A 161 6.11 4.48 3.36
C ALA A 161 7.01 5.71 3.22
N ILE A 162 7.02 6.60 4.21
CA ILE A 162 7.72 7.89 4.14
C ILE A 162 8.81 7.95 5.21
N LYS A 163 10.00 8.40 4.81
CA LYS A 163 11.08 8.83 5.71
C LYS A 163 11.26 10.33 5.61
N GLU A 164 11.06 11.01 6.72
CA GLU A 164 11.27 12.45 6.83
C GLU A 164 12.73 12.77 7.17
N THR A 165 13.18 13.98 6.80
CA THR A 165 14.52 14.47 7.14
C THR A 165 14.71 14.54 8.66
N GLY A 166 15.83 14.00 9.15
CA GLY A 166 16.14 13.99 10.58
C GLY A 166 15.46 12.88 11.39
N VAL A 167 14.64 12.05 10.76
CA VAL A 167 13.98 10.88 11.37
C VAL A 167 14.60 9.60 10.84
N ASN A 168 15.03 8.69 11.72
CA ASN A 168 15.65 7.42 11.32
C ASN A 168 14.65 6.30 11.04
N THR A 169 13.36 6.54 11.25
CA THR A 169 12.31 5.55 11.03
C THR A 169 11.49 5.86 9.79
N ILE A 170 11.07 4.81 9.10
CA ILE A 170 10.08 4.90 8.02
C ILE A 170 8.69 4.82 8.66
N ARG A 171 7.79 5.70 8.25
CA ARG A 171 6.43 5.73 8.77
C ARG A 171 5.41 5.48 7.67
N PRO A 172 4.37 4.71 7.94
CA PRO A 172 3.24 4.60 7.06
C PRO A 172 2.44 5.91 7.09
N LYS A 173 2.03 6.40 5.94
CA LYS A 173 1.14 7.55 5.80
C LYS A 173 0.05 7.23 4.78
N ILE A 174 -1.12 7.82 4.95
CA ILE A 174 -2.26 7.65 4.05
C ILE A 174 -2.75 9.02 3.62
N ASN A 175 -3.08 9.15 2.34
CA ASN A 175 -3.72 10.33 1.78
C ASN A 175 -5.03 9.92 1.11
N PHE A 176 -6.15 10.37 1.67
CA PHE A 176 -7.50 10.11 1.16
C PHE A 176 -8.04 11.27 0.32
N ASP A 177 -7.34 12.40 0.28
CA ASP A 177 -7.79 13.61 -0.39
C ASP A 177 -6.66 14.19 -1.27
N ILE A 178 -6.81 14.01 -2.59
CA ILE A 178 -5.87 14.55 -3.57
C ILE A 178 -5.85 16.09 -3.54
N VAL A 179 -6.97 16.73 -3.23
CA VAL A 179 -7.12 18.17 -3.38
C VAL A 179 -6.27 18.92 -2.33
N ASN A 180 -6.20 18.38 -1.12
CA ASN A 180 -5.50 19.01 -0.01
C ASN A 180 -4.10 18.42 0.26
N GLY A 181 -3.74 17.29 -0.36
CA GLY A 181 -2.42 16.68 -0.22
C GLY A 181 -2.01 16.32 1.19
N THR A 182 -2.97 16.21 2.12
CA THR A 182 -2.69 15.98 3.54
C THR A 182 -2.44 14.51 3.81
N TRP A 183 -1.25 14.20 4.30
CA TRP A 183 -0.84 12.87 4.72
C TRP A 183 -1.09 12.68 6.20
N VAL A 184 -1.83 11.65 6.57
CA VAL A 184 -2.17 11.31 7.96
C VAL A 184 -1.60 9.96 8.36
N ASP A 185 -1.41 9.73 9.64
CA ASP A 185 -1.06 8.42 10.16
C ASP A 185 -2.24 7.46 10.00
N PRO A 186 -2.01 6.18 9.66
CA PRO A 186 -3.04 5.19 9.39
C PRO A 186 -3.82 4.74 10.62
#